data_7e45a451210b4c998511d33868891407
#
_entry.id   7e45a451210b4c998511d33868891407
#
_cell.length_a   1.000
_cell.length_b   1.000
_cell.length_c   1.000
_cell.angle_alpha   90.00
_cell.angle_beta   90.00
_cell.angle_gamma   90.00
#
_symmetry.space_group_name_H-M   'P 1'
#
loop_
_entity.id
_entity.type
_entity.pdbx_description
1 polymer ?
#
loop_
_entity_poly.entity_id
_entity_poly.type
_entity_poly.pdbx_seq_one_letter_code
_entity_poly.pdbx_strand_id
1 'polypeptide(L)'
;DLRSADLTGANLSGANLTSANLINATLTKTNLNSANLTGANLTNADLTGAVLTRVDFFMTDLSNAMLINVNLELASLMFTKVDGAIISGSSIYGINVWDLNGEFKEQKDLIITLGSEQVITVDNIKVAHFIRMVLNNEEIRDVINALTSRAVLILGRFSIPERKEILDELRNKLREYNLVPIVFDFDRPVDQDFTETIKTLAGMSYFVIADITNPKSSPLELQATIPDYQIPFVPIIQEGEKPFSMMANLQTKYNWVLDTISYDSIKTLINALKPAIIDPAIKKHNELKVIKASTPKI
;
A
#
# COMPACT_ATOMS: atom_id res chain seq x y z
N ASP A 1 7.58 -25.72 -26.12
CA ASP A 1 8.05 -26.21 -24.83
C ASP A 1 9.33 -25.44 -24.47
N LEU A 2 9.31 -24.74 -23.38
CA LEU A 2 10.40 -23.89 -22.84
C LEU A 2 10.72 -24.25 -21.40
N ARG A 3 10.44 -25.47 -20.98
CA ARG A 3 10.75 -25.95 -19.61
C ARG A 3 12.22 -25.79 -19.29
N SER A 4 12.51 -25.20 -18.11
CA SER A 4 13.85 -24.94 -17.62
C SER A 4 14.73 -24.12 -18.62
N ALA A 5 14.13 -23.43 -19.56
CA ALA A 5 14.86 -22.55 -20.47
C ALA A 5 15.47 -21.37 -19.68
N ASP A 6 16.68 -21.00 -20.01
CA ASP A 6 17.27 -19.74 -19.57
C ASP A 6 16.96 -18.64 -20.61
N LEU A 7 16.06 -17.76 -20.25
CA LEU A 7 15.61 -16.60 -21.02
C LEU A 7 16.02 -15.28 -20.37
N THR A 8 17.05 -15.32 -19.51
CA THR A 8 17.55 -14.15 -18.77
C THR A 8 17.87 -13.00 -19.74
N GLY A 9 17.23 -11.85 -19.50
CA GLY A 9 17.41 -10.64 -20.29
C GLY A 9 16.90 -10.72 -21.74
N ALA A 10 16.22 -11.80 -22.13
CA ALA A 10 15.68 -11.95 -23.47
C ALA A 10 14.61 -10.87 -23.77
N ASN A 11 14.49 -10.47 -25.03
CA ASN A 11 13.41 -9.63 -25.50
C ASN A 11 12.29 -10.49 -26.12
N LEU A 12 11.21 -10.64 -25.38
CA LEU A 12 9.99 -11.34 -25.75
C LEU A 12 8.78 -10.37 -25.81
N SER A 13 9.05 -9.09 -26.04
CA SER A 13 8.01 -8.06 -26.14
C SER A 13 7.01 -8.41 -27.25
N GLY A 14 5.71 -8.37 -26.91
CA GLY A 14 4.62 -8.73 -27.83
C GLY A 14 4.57 -10.20 -28.25
N ALA A 15 5.38 -11.07 -27.64
CA ALA A 15 5.40 -12.50 -28.00
C ALA A 15 4.06 -13.17 -27.71
N ASN A 16 3.64 -14.07 -28.58
CA ASN A 16 2.54 -14.99 -28.31
C ASN A 16 3.09 -16.27 -27.66
N LEU A 17 2.88 -16.36 -26.35
CA LEU A 17 3.26 -17.49 -25.50
C LEU A 17 2.02 -18.23 -24.98
N THR A 18 0.89 -18.13 -25.68
CA THR A 18 -0.37 -18.81 -25.30
C THR A 18 -0.13 -20.29 -25.12
N SER A 19 -0.56 -20.83 -23.98
CA SER A 19 -0.39 -22.24 -23.60
C SER A 19 1.07 -22.72 -23.60
N ALA A 20 2.05 -21.83 -23.53
CA ALA A 20 3.46 -22.19 -23.46
C ALA A 20 3.77 -22.93 -22.14
N ASN A 21 4.65 -23.92 -22.23
CA ASN A 21 5.18 -24.60 -21.04
C ASN A 21 6.52 -23.95 -20.66
N LEU A 22 6.51 -23.18 -19.58
CA LEU A 22 7.64 -22.44 -19.03
C LEU A 22 7.97 -22.89 -17.58
N ILE A 23 7.61 -24.13 -17.23
CA ILE A 23 7.88 -24.68 -15.90
C ILE A 23 9.38 -24.62 -15.61
N ASN A 24 9.75 -24.10 -14.43
CA ASN A 24 11.12 -23.89 -13.97
C ASN A 24 11.98 -23.01 -14.90
N ALA A 25 11.39 -22.22 -15.80
CA ALA A 25 12.16 -21.32 -16.66
C ALA A 25 12.75 -20.15 -15.85
N THR A 26 13.93 -19.70 -16.27
CA THR A 26 14.58 -18.50 -15.77
C THR A 26 14.24 -17.34 -16.71
N LEU A 27 13.41 -16.41 -16.24
CA LEU A 27 12.93 -15.23 -16.96
C LEU A 27 13.42 -13.93 -16.28
N THR A 28 14.54 -13.99 -15.56
CA THR A 28 15.10 -12.83 -14.85
C THR A 28 15.43 -11.70 -15.82
N LYS A 29 14.92 -10.48 -15.51
CA LYS A 29 15.11 -9.28 -16.33
C LYS A 29 14.65 -9.42 -17.79
N THR A 30 13.83 -10.41 -18.10
CA THR A 30 13.23 -10.59 -19.42
C THR A 30 12.27 -9.46 -19.74
N ASN A 31 12.28 -8.96 -20.96
CA ASN A 31 11.27 -8.02 -21.44
C ASN A 31 10.11 -8.82 -22.07
N LEU A 32 8.99 -8.89 -21.38
CA LEU A 32 7.73 -9.50 -21.81
C LEU A 32 6.64 -8.44 -22.06
N ASN A 33 7.00 -7.16 -22.23
CA ASN A 33 6.03 -6.10 -22.43
C ASN A 33 4.99 -6.47 -23.49
N SER A 34 3.70 -6.38 -23.15
CA SER A 34 2.56 -6.71 -24.02
C SER A 34 2.54 -8.16 -24.54
N ALA A 35 3.26 -9.08 -23.93
CA ALA A 35 3.21 -10.49 -24.30
C ALA A 35 1.87 -11.12 -23.87
N ASN A 36 1.42 -12.13 -24.62
CA ASN A 36 0.26 -12.93 -24.29
C ASN A 36 0.72 -14.28 -23.68
N LEU A 37 0.45 -14.47 -22.40
CA LEU A 37 0.73 -15.68 -21.62
C LEU A 37 -0.55 -16.46 -21.28
N THR A 38 -1.67 -16.20 -21.97
CA THR A 38 -2.95 -16.86 -21.74
C THR A 38 -2.78 -18.38 -21.67
N GLY A 39 -3.19 -18.99 -20.54
CA GLY A 39 -3.12 -20.43 -20.31
C GLY A 39 -1.71 -21.01 -20.23
N ALA A 40 -0.66 -20.19 -20.19
CA ALA A 40 0.71 -20.68 -20.05
C ALA A 40 0.96 -21.27 -18.67
N ASN A 41 1.92 -22.17 -18.55
CA ASN A 41 2.36 -22.75 -17.29
C ASN A 41 3.75 -22.22 -16.93
N LEU A 42 3.80 -21.34 -15.90
CA LEU A 42 5.01 -20.76 -15.33
C LEU A 42 5.28 -21.29 -13.90
N THR A 43 4.82 -22.49 -13.57
CA THR A 43 5.06 -23.09 -12.25
C THR A 43 6.56 -23.09 -11.93
N ASN A 44 6.93 -22.56 -10.76
CA ASN A 44 8.30 -22.38 -10.26
C ASN A 44 9.19 -21.48 -11.18
N ALA A 45 8.66 -20.70 -12.07
CA ALA A 45 9.47 -19.80 -12.91
C ALA A 45 10.04 -18.63 -12.09
N ASP A 46 11.23 -18.19 -12.43
CA ASP A 46 11.85 -16.99 -11.87
C ASP A 46 11.69 -15.81 -12.83
N LEU A 47 10.80 -14.88 -12.48
CA LEU A 47 10.54 -13.65 -13.22
C LEU A 47 11.20 -12.41 -12.56
N THR A 48 12.13 -12.60 -11.62
CA THR A 48 12.73 -11.49 -10.86
C THR A 48 13.25 -10.39 -11.78
N GLY A 49 12.78 -9.16 -11.54
CA GLY A 49 13.16 -7.98 -12.32
C GLY A 49 12.64 -7.93 -13.76
N ALA A 50 11.73 -8.82 -14.15
CA ALA A 50 11.16 -8.83 -15.51
C ALA A 50 10.25 -7.61 -15.75
N VAL A 51 10.17 -7.18 -17.01
CA VAL A 51 9.23 -6.17 -17.49
C VAL A 51 7.99 -6.88 -18.03
N LEU A 52 6.90 -6.78 -17.26
CA LEU A 52 5.63 -7.47 -17.52
C LEU A 52 4.48 -6.45 -17.78
N THR A 53 4.83 -5.24 -18.23
CA THR A 53 3.87 -4.19 -18.51
C THR A 53 2.88 -4.66 -19.59
N ARG A 54 1.57 -4.54 -19.32
CA ARG A 54 0.48 -4.95 -20.21
C ARG A 54 0.50 -6.45 -20.61
N VAL A 55 1.12 -7.30 -19.82
CA VAL A 55 1.08 -8.75 -20.06
C VAL A 55 -0.32 -9.29 -19.74
N ASP A 56 -0.79 -10.21 -20.58
CA ASP A 56 -2.02 -10.96 -20.31
C ASP A 56 -1.69 -12.33 -19.70
N PHE A 57 -2.03 -12.49 -18.41
CA PHE A 57 -1.91 -13.73 -17.64
C PHE A 57 -3.25 -14.45 -17.50
N PHE A 58 -4.21 -14.24 -18.38
CA PHE A 58 -5.51 -14.90 -18.31
C PHE A 58 -5.35 -16.43 -18.22
N MET A 59 -5.90 -17.05 -17.16
CA MET A 59 -5.80 -18.49 -16.87
C MET A 59 -4.36 -19.04 -16.80
N THR A 60 -3.37 -18.22 -16.57
CA THR A 60 -1.96 -18.64 -16.42
C THR A 60 -1.72 -19.30 -15.07
N ASP A 61 -0.89 -20.35 -15.01
CA ASP A 61 -0.41 -20.95 -13.76
C ASP A 61 0.93 -20.33 -13.35
N LEU A 62 0.92 -19.52 -12.31
CA LEU A 62 2.07 -18.90 -11.66
C LEU A 62 2.41 -19.56 -10.31
N SER A 63 1.96 -20.81 -10.08
CA SER A 63 2.21 -21.49 -8.81
C SER A 63 3.70 -21.53 -8.46
N ASN A 64 4.04 -21.08 -7.23
CA ASN A 64 5.39 -20.94 -6.73
C ASN A 64 6.33 -20.05 -7.57
N ALA A 65 5.83 -19.27 -8.51
CA ALA A 65 6.66 -18.35 -9.30
C ALA A 65 7.19 -17.20 -8.44
N MET A 66 8.37 -16.69 -8.78
CA MET A 66 8.99 -15.53 -8.16
C MET A 66 8.77 -14.28 -9.02
N LEU A 67 7.94 -13.36 -8.52
CA LEU A 67 7.66 -12.06 -9.16
C LEU A 67 8.22 -10.93 -8.27
N ILE A 68 9.53 -10.95 -8.06
CA ILE A 68 10.21 -9.99 -7.18
C ILE A 68 10.74 -8.81 -8.02
N ASN A 69 10.42 -7.57 -7.60
CA ASN A 69 10.83 -6.35 -8.31
C ASN A 69 10.45 -6.33 -9.79
N VAL A 70 9.29 -6.89 -10.14
CA VAL A 70 8.78 -6.88 -11.51
C VAL A 70 7.97 -5.63 -11.80
N ASN A 71 7.88 -5.25 -13.06
CA ASN A 71 6.95 -4.23 -13.51
C ASN A 71 5.71 -4.90 -14.12
N LEU A 72 4.59 -4.93 -13.37
CA LEU A 72 3.28 -5.46 -13.76
C LEU A 72 2.27 -4.36 -14.10
N GLU A 73 2.74 -3.17 -14.43
CA GLU A 73 1.84 -2.07 -14.76
C GLU A 73 0.89 -2.46 -15.90
N LEU A 74 -0.41 -2.22 -15.67
CA LEU A 74 -1.47 -2.52 -16.64
C LEU A 74 -1.58 -4.00 -17.05
N ALA A 75 -0.94 -4.92 -16.33
CA ALA A 75 -1.07 -6.36 -16.58
C ALA A 75 -2.46 -6.88 -16.15
N SER A 76 -2.88 -7.98 -16.76
CA SER A 76 -4.14 -8.67 -16.43
C SER A 76 -3.85 -10.02 -15.77
N LEU A 77 -4.33 -10.22 -14.53
CA LEU A 77 -4.24 -11.47 -13.76
C LEU A 77 -5.63 -12.09 -13.55
N MET A 78 -6.48 -12.07 -14.54
CA MET A 78 -7.81 -12.65 -14.45
C MET A 78 -7.74 -14.18 -14.47
N PHE A 79 -8.39 -14.85 -13.50
CA PHE A 79 -8.39 -16.31 -13.35
C PHE A 79 -7.00 -16.94 -13.24
N THR A 80 -5.99 -16.14 -12.86
CA THR A 80 -4.60 -16.59 -12.75
C THR A 80 -4.42 -17.40 -11.48
N LYS A 81 -3.71 -18.52 -11.57
CA LYS A 81 -3.34 -19.34 -10.43
C LYS A 81 -2.04 -18.84 -9.82
N VAL A 82 -2.05 -18.50 -8.52
CA VAL A 82 -0.94 -17.84 -7.81
C VAL A 82 -0.50 -18.57 -6.56
N ASP A 83 -0.93 -19.83 -6.38
CA ASP A 83 -0.68 -20.59 -5.17
C ASP A 83 0.81 -20.71 -4.86
N GLY A 84 1.23 -20.23 -3.69
CA GLY A 84 2.63 -20.23 -3.27
C GLY A 84 3.55 -19.24 -3.99
N ALA A 85 3.06 -18.43 -4.94
CA ALA A 85 3.86 -17.40 -5.62
C ALA A 85 4.29 -16.29 -4.66
N ILE A 86 5.41 -15.64 -4.98
CA ILE A 86 5.95 -14.48 -4.25
C ILE A 86 5.83 -13.26 -5.15
N ILE A 87 5.20 -12.19 -4.66
CA ILE A 87 5.14 -10.89 -5.32
C ILE A 87 5.55 -9.79 -4.34
N SER A 88 6.75 -9.24 -4.51
CA SER A 88 7.30 -8.27 -3.57
C SER A 88 8.10 -7.19 -4.31
N GLY A 89 8.04 -5.92 -3.83
CA GLY A 89 8.76 -4.79 -4.42
C GLY A 89 8.33 -4.43 -5.85
N SER A 90 7.16 -4.89 -6.28
CA SER A 90 6.74 -4.84 -7.69
C SER A 90 5.81 -3.67 -7.98
N SER A 91 5.97 -3.04 -9.17
CA SER A 91 5.03 -2.04 -9.66
C SER A 91 3.80 -2.71 -10.24
N ILE A 92 2.62 -2.37 -9.67
CA ILE A 92 1.33 -2.96 -10.03
C ILE A 92 0.28 -1.90 -10.40
N TYR A 93 0.74 -0.70 -10.81
CA TYR A 93 -0.16 0.37 -11.23
C TYR A 93 -1.09 -0.09 -12.37
N GLY A 94 -2.39 0.11 -12.19
CA GLY A 94 -3.38 -0.23 -13.22
C GLY A 94 -3.56 -1.72 -13.48
N ILE A 95 -3.03 -2.58 -12.61
CA ILE A 95 -3.20 -4.03 -12.71
C ILE A 95 -4.69 -4.40 -12.65
N ASN A 96 -5.10 -5.38 -13.45
CA ASN A 96 -6.44 -5.95 -13.43
C ASN A 96 -6.40 -7.31 -12.72
N VAL A 97 -7.05 -7.43 -11.56
CA VAL A 97 -6.99 -8.61 -10.69
C VAL A 97 -8.40 -9.07 -10.35
N TRP A 98 -8.86 -10.14 -11.01
CA TRP A 98 -10.15 -10.77 -10.74
C TRP A 98 -10.00 -12.29 -10.66
N ASP A 99 -10.72 -12.91 -9.71
CA ASP A 99 -10.81 -14.35 -9.55
C ASP A 99 -9.44 -15.07 -9.55
N LEU A 100 -8.50 -14.55 -8.74
CA LEU A 100 -7.25 -15.26 -8.49
C LEU A 100 -7.50 -16.60 -7.81
N ASN A 101 -6.86 -17.64 -8.32
CA ASN A 101 -6.92 -18.97 -7.75
C ASN A 101 -5.69 -19.24 -6.88
N GLY A 102 -5.89 -19.59 -5.61
CA GLY A 102 -4.85 -19.77 -4.61
C GLY A 102 -4.42 -18.48 -3.91
N GLU A 103 -3.40 -18.59 -3.09
CA GLU A 103 -2.89 -17.48 -2.28
C GLU A 103 -1.39 -17.30 -2.51
N PHE A 104 -0.96 -16.05 -2.58
CA PHE A 104 0.47 -15.73 -2.59
C PHE A 104 1.10 -16.13 -1.27
N LYS A 105 2.29 -16.72 -1.33
CA LYS A 105 3.13 -17.00 -0.15
C LYS A 105 3.62 -15.70 0.49
N GLU A 106 3.90 -14.70 -0.33
CA GLU A 106 4.36 -13.39 0.13
C GLU A 106 3.87 -12.30 -0.81
N GLN A 107 3.35 -11.22 -0.20
CA GLN A 107 2.99 -9.98 -0.88
C GLN A 107 3.52 -8.83 -0.04
N LYS A 108 4.49 -8.08 -0.56
CA LYS A 108 5.11 -7.00 0.21
C LYS A 108 5.56 -5.85 -0.69
N ASP A 109 5.42 -4.61 -0.20
CA ASP A 109 5.91 -3.40 -0.86
C ASP A 109 5.44 -3.26 -2.33
N LEU A 110 4.16 -3.59 -2.61
CA LEU A 110 3.57 -3.47 -3.94
C LEU A 110 3.29 -2.00 -4.25
N ILE A 111 3.92 -1.47 -5.31
CA ILE A 111 3.83 -0.06 -5.71
C ILE A 111 2.58 0.14 -6.58
N ILE A 112 1.67 1.02 -6.16
CA ILE A 112 0.39 1.30 -6.83
C ILE A 112 0.35 2.63 -7.59
N THR A 113 1.45 3.36 -7.66
CA THR A 113 1.58 4.67 -8.33
C THR A 113 2.54 4.62 -9.50
N LEU A 114 2.39 5.55 -10.46
CA LEU A 114 3.32 5.67 -11.60
C LEU A 114 4.66 6.25 -11.17
N GLY A 115 5.71 5.94 -11.90
CA GLY A 115 7.10 6.22 -11.56
C GLY A 115 7.49 7.67 -11.23
N SER A 116 6.70 8.68 -11.65
CA SER A 116 6.90 10.09 -11.32
C SER A 116 6.05 10.58 -10.15
N GLU A 117 5.12 9.77 -9.67
CA GLU A 117 4.21 10.09 -8.58
C GLU A 117 4.82 9.72 -7.21
N GLN A 118 4.22 10.26 -6.14
CA GLN A 118 4.50 9.81 -4.77
C GLN A 118 4.33 8.31 -4.66
N VAL A 119 5.34 7.61 -4.15
CA VAL A 119 5.25 6.15 -4.01
C VAL A 119 4.27 5.79 -2.89
N ILE A 120 3.23 5.06 -3.28
CA ILE A 120 2.30 4.42 -2.36
C ILE A 120 2.50 2.92 -2.46
N THR A 121 2.74 2.26 -1.34
CA THR A 121 2.91 0.82 -1.29
C THR A 121 1.84 0.16 -0.43
N VAL A 122 1.46 -1.05 -0.82
CA VAL A 122 0.55 -1.92 -0.07
C VAL A 122 1.10 -3.34 -0.04
N ASP A 123 0.59 -4.16 0.88
CA ASP A 123 1.04 -5.54 1.04
C ASP A 123 -0.03 -6.57 0.67
N ASN A 124 -0.94 -6.18 -0.21
CA ASN A 124 -1.95 -7.09 -0.74
C ASN A 124 -2.43 -6.59 -2.11
N ILE A 125 -2.32 -7.42 -3.12
CA ILE A 125 -2.66 -7.07 -4.51
C ILE A 125 -4.15 -6.74 -4.69
N LYS A 126 -5.04 -7.41 -3.94
CA LYS A 126 -6.49 -7.13 -3.98
C LYS A 126 -6.78 -5.77 -3.35
N VAL A 127 -6.08 -5.43 -2.26
CA VAL A 127 -6.15 -4.10 -1.62
C VAL A 127 -5.57 -3.03 -2.56
N ALA A 128 -4.49 -3.32 -3.26
CA ALA A 128 -3.90 -2.44 -4.25
C ALA A 128 -4.89 -2.06 -5.35
N HIS A 129 -5.53 -3.08 -5.94
CA HIS A 129 -6.54 -2.90 -6.99
C HIS A 129 -7.72 -2.06 -6.48
N PHE A 130 -8.20 -2.34 -5.26
CA PHE A 130 -9.27 -1.61 -4.62
C PHE A 130 -8.91 -0.14 -4.36
N ILE A 131 -7.74 0.14 -3.77
CA ILE A 131 -7.28 1.51 -3.52
C ILE A 131 -7.24 2.31 -4.83
N ARG A 132 -6.74 1.69 -5.90
CA ARG A 132 -6.68 2.32 -7.20
C ARG A 132 -8.07 2.68 -7.76
N MET A 133 -9.03 1.76 -7.65
CA MET A 133 -10.41 2.04 -8.07
C MET A 133 -10.99 3.23 -7.29
N VAL A 134 -10.69 3.30 -6.00
CA VAL A 134 -11.16 4.38 -5.13
C VAL A 134 -10.52 5.72 -5.47
N LEU A 135 -9.21 5.76 -5.69
CA LEU A 135 -8.49 6.99 -6.03
C LEU A 135 -9.06 7.63 -7.32
N ASN A 136 -9.55 6.83 -8.24
CA ASN A 136 -10.04 7.28 -9.55
C ASN A 136 -11.56 7.44 -9.66
N ASN A 137 -12.35 7.16 -8.60
CA ASN A 137 -13.81 7.21 -8.67
C ASN A 137 -14.44 7.82 -7.41
N GLU A 138 -15.07 8.99 -7.57
CA GLU A 138 -15.74 9.71 -6.47
C GLU A 138 -16.91 8.93 -5.85
N GLU A 139 -17.73 8.30 -6.68
CA GLU A 139 -18.89 7.52 -6.21
C GLU A 139 -18.44 6.32 -5.34
N ILE A 140 -17.35 5.66 -5.73
CA ILE A 140 -16.77 4.58 -4.93
C ILE A 140 -16.24 5.12 -3.60
N ARG A 141 -15.62 6.30 -3.57
CA ARG A 141 -15.16 6.94 -2.32
C ARG A 141 -16.31 7.16 -1.33
N ASP A 142 -17.46 7.61 -1.80
CA ASP A 142 -18.63 7.84 -0.94
C ASP A 142 -19.18 6.54 -0.33
N VAL A 143 -19.21 5.47 -1.10
CA VAL A 143 -19.61 4.13 -0.61
C VAL A 143 -18.62 3.61 0.44
N ILE A 144 -17.32 3.86 0.25
CA ILE A 144 -16.26 3.37 1.13
C ILE A 144 -16.24 4.10 2.47
N ASN A 145 -16.57 5.39 2.49
CA ASN A 145 -16.77 6.13 3.74
C ASN A 145 -17.76 5.43 4.69
N ALA A 146 -18.59 4.54 4.16
CA ALA A 146 -19.52 3.71 4.92
C ALA A 146 -18.96 2.36 5.42
N LEU A 147 -17.83 1.88 4.88
CA LEU A 147 -17.42 0.46 5.03
C LEU A 147 -16.07 0.23 5.76
N THR A 148 -15.30 1.25 6.11
CA THR A 148 -13.90 1.09 6.55
C THR A 148 -13.73 0.71 8.01
N SER A 149 -13.14 -0.45 8.28
CA SER A 149 -12.94 -0.95 9.64
C SER A 149 -11.55 -1.49 10.01
N ARG A 150 -10.56 -1.47 9.11
CA ARG A 150 -9.24 -2.06 9.39
C ARG A 150 -8.03 -1.37 8.76
N ALA A 151 -8.22 -0.46 7.82
CA ALA A 151 -7.08 0.21 7.18
C ALA A 151 -6.46 1.24 8.11
N VAL A 152 -5.15 1.24 8.25
CA VAL A 152 -4.38 2.22 9.02
C VAL A 152 -3.46 2.96 8.07
N LEU A 153 -3.69 4.25 7.89
CA LEU A 153 -2.80 5.09 7.09
C LEU A 153 -1.59 5.50 7.94
N ILE A 154 -0.41 5.20 7.44
CA ILE A 154 0.87 5.62 8.03
C ILE A 154 1.44 6.73 7.16
N LEU A 155 1.55 7.91 7.72
CA LEU A 155 2.16 9.07 7.10
C LEU A 155 3.56 9.25 7.67
N GLY A 156 4.60 9.29 6.82
CA GLY A 156 5.96 9.44 7.31
C GLY A 156 6.98 9.60 6.19
N ARG A 157 8.26 9.62 6.56
CA ARG A 157 9.42 9.78 5.66
C ARG A 157 10.18 8.47 5.55
N PHE A 158 9.83 7.68 4.54
CA PHE A 158 10.41 6.34 4.33
C PHE A 158 11.74 6.36 3.55
N SER A 159 12.10 7.49 2.95
CA SER A 159 13.38 7.64 2.24
C SER A 159 14.57 7.79 3.18
N ILE A 160 14.36 8.14 4.46
CA ILE A 160 15.40 8.23 5.48
C ILE A 160 15.60 6.86 6.11
N PRO A 161 16.79 6.23 6.00
CA PRO A 161 16.99 4.83 6.43
C PRO A 161 16.57 4.55 7.88
N GLU A 162 16.94 5.42 8.83
CA GLU A 162 16.61 5.26 10.25
C GLU A 162 15.10 5.37 10.49
N ARG A 163 14.42 6.22 9.73
CA ARG A 163 12.96 6.39 9.80
C ARG A 163 12.24 5.22 9.14
N LYS A 164 12.77 4.75 8.02
CA LYS A 164 12.22 3.61 7.30
C LYS A 164 12.18 2.37 8.18
N GLU A 165 13.26 2.07 8.91
CA GLU A 165 13.31 0.92 9.81
C GLU A 165 12.19 0.97 10.87
N ILE A 166 12.01 2.14 11.49
CA ILE A 166 10.96 2.36 12.51
C ILE A 166 9.56 2.15 11.90
N LEU A 167 9.31 2.74 10.74
CA LEU A 167 8.01 2.69 10.08
C LEU A 167 7.71 1.30 9.49
N ASP A 168 8.73 0.58 9.02
CA ASP A 168 8.58 -0.80 8.56
C ASP A 168 8.27 -1.75 9.72
N GLU A 169 8.88 -1.57 10.89
CA GLU A 169 8.56 -2.37 12.07
C GLU A 169 7.15 -2.06 12.59
N LEU A 170 6.74 -0.78 12.56
CA LEU A 170 5.37 -0.38 12.86
C LEU A 170 4.36 -1.08 11.93
N ARG A 171 4.64 -1.14 10.62
CA ARG A 171 3.82 -1.87 9.63
C ARG A 171 3.69 -3.34 9.98
N ASN A 172 4.83 -4.00 10.25
CA ASN A 172 4.85 -5.42 10.59
C ASN A 172 3.98 -5.70 11.82
N LYS A 173 4.11 -4.86 12.84
CA LYS A 173 3.36 -5.02 14.08
C LYS A 173 1.86 -4.77 13.92
N LEU A 174 1.46 -3.80 13.10
CA LEU A 174 0.05 -3.58 12.77
C LEU A 174 -0.60 -4.81 12.12
N ARG A 175 0.13 -5.52 11.24
CA ARG A 175 -0.36 -6.77 10.63
C ARG A 175 -0.63 -7.87 11.66
N GLU A 176 0.20 -7.98 12.70
CA GLU A 176 -0.03 -8.93 13.80
C GLU A 176 -1.35 -8.65 14.54
N TYR A 177 -1.80 -7.39 14.56
CA TYR A 177 -3.09 -6.99 15.12
C TYR A 177 -4.24 -7.08 14.10
N ASN A 178 -4.05 -7.76 12.96
CA ASN A 178 -5.03 -7.91 11.89
C ASN A 178 -5.51 -6.56 11.32
N LEU A 179 -4.63 -5.57 11.31
CA LEU A 179 -4.81 -4.27 10.67
C LEU A 179 -4.09 -4.26 9.31
N VAL A 180 -4.57 -3.43 8.39
CA VAL A 180 -4.02 -3.31 7.03
C VAL A 180 -3.28 -1.97 6.92
N PRO A 181 -1.94 -1.92 7.03
CA PRO A 181 -1.20 -0.69 6.91
C PRO A 181 -1.18 -0.20 5.46
N ILE A 182 -1.50 1.07 5.27
CA ILE A 182 -1.33 1.84 4.03
C ILE A 182 -0.24 2.86 4.31
N VAL A 183 0.79 2.92 3.46
CA VAL A 183 1.95 3.79 3.68
C VAL A 183 1.95 4.90 2.65
N PHE A 184 2.11 6.13 3.13
CA PHE A 184 2.33 7.31 2.31
C PHE A 184 3.66 7.97 2.70
N ASP A 185 4.59 8.06 1.75
CA ASP A 185 5.93 8.64 1.93
C ASP A 185 5.99 10.09 1.44
N PHE A 186 6.31 11.01 2.34
CA PHE A 186 6.41 12.46 2.04
C PHE A 186 7.68 12.89 1.31
N ASP A 187 8.69 12.02 1.16
CA ASP A 187 10.05 12.44 0.80
C ASP A 187 10.37 12.47 -0.70
N ARG A 188 9.43 12.16 -1.57
CA ARG A 188 9.68 12.31 -3.01
C ARG A 188 9.29 13.70 -3.49
N PRO A 189 10.23 14.45 -4.10
CA PRO A 189 9.92 15.74 -4.68
C PRO A 189 9.04 15.55 -5.92
N VAL A 190 7.83 16.04 -5.88
CA VAL A 190 6.97 16.17 -7.04
C VAL A 190 6.30 17.52 -6.96
N ASP A 191 6.21 18.23 -8.07
CA ASP A 191 5.49 19.51 -8.19
C ASP A 191 3.95 19.32 -8.13
N GLN A 192 3.46 18.33 -7.39
CA GLN A 192 2.03 18.01 -7.29
C GLN A 192 1.52 18.15 -5.86
N ASP A 193 0.30 18.66 -5.75
CA ASP A 193 -0.44 18.73 -4.49
C ASP A 193 -1.02 17.35 -4.13
N PHE A 194 -0.50 16.73 -3.07
CA PHE A 194 -0.93 15.41 -2.58
C PHE A 194 -2.11 15.49 -1.62
N THR A 195 -2.63 16.66 -1.35
CA THR A 195 -3.70 16.85 -0.37
C THR A 195 -4.90 15.94 -0.65
N GLU A 196 -5.35 15.86 -1.90
CA GLU A 196 -6.48 15.01 -2.28
C GLU A 196 -6.18 13.51 -2.15
N THR A 197 -4.96 13.08 -2.45
CA THR A 197 -4.53 11.69 -2.27
C THR A 197 -4.54 11.30 -0.78
N ILE A 198 -3.95 12.14 0.08
CA ILE A 198 -3.91 11.91 1.52
C ILE A 198 -5.32 11.94 2.11
N LYS A 199 -6.16 12.89 1.69
CA LYS A 199 -7.57 12.97 2.07
C LYS A 199 -8.31 11.69 1.73
N THR A 200 -8.16 11.20 0.51
CA THR A 200 -8.79 9.96 0.06
C THR A 200 -8.35 8.76 0.89
N LEU A 201 -7.03 8.59 1.09
CA LEU A 201 -6.48 7.50 1.89
C LEU A 201 -6.91 7.59 3.36
N ALA A 202 -6.91 8.81 3.94
CA ALA A 202 -7.40 9.03 5.29
C ALA A 202 -8.89 8.66 5.40
N GLY A 203 -9.72 9.12 4.45
CA GLY A 203 -11.16 8.81 4.41
C GLY A 203 -11.48 7.32 4.37
N MET A 204 -10.57 6.51 3.86
CA MET A 204 -10.68 5.04 3.79
C MET A 204 -10.10 4.34 5.01
N SER A 205 -9.43 5.06 5.89
CA SER A 205 -8.69 4.48 7.00
C SER A 205 -9.52 4.44 8.28
N TYR A 206 -9.29 3.40 9.07
CA TYR A 206 -9.86 3.27 10.41
C TYR A 206 -9.31 4.33 11.35
N PHE A 207 -8.01 4.59 11.24
CA PHE A 207 -7.31 5.71 11.86
C PHE A 207 -6.01 6.01 11.11
N VAL A 208 -5.38 7.13 11.45
CA VAL A 208 -4.13 7.61 10.86
C VAL A 208 -3.03 7.62 11.92
N ILE A 209 -1.86 7.10 11.61
CA ILE A 209 -0.63 7.31 12.38
C ILE A 209 0.25 8.25 11.56
N ALA A 210 0.66 9.38 12.13
CA ALA A 210 1.55 10.30 11.46
C ALA A 210 2.85 10.48 12.22
N ASP A 211 3.95 10.13 11.57
CA ASP A 211 5.28 10.46 12.06
C ASP A 211 5.57 11.95 11.79
N ILE A 212 5.51 12.73 12.86
CA ILE A 212 5.77 14.16 12.82
C ILE A 212 7.21 14.52 13.22
N THR A 213 8.12 13.56 13.23
CA THR A 213 9.54 13.76 13.49
C THR A 213 10.18 14.52 12.33
N ASN A 214 10.72 15.71 12.60
CA ASN A 214 11.39 16.56 11.61
C ASN A 214 10.60 16.70 10.29
N PRO A 215 9.35 17.20 10.31
CA PRO A 215 8.51 17.28 9.14
C PRO A 215 8.99 18.40 8.20
N LYS A 216 9.19 18.13 6.91
CA LYS A 216 9.50 19.17 5.91
C LYS A 216 8.23 19.77 5.29
N SER A 217 7.41 18.95 4.63
CA SER A 217 6.19 19.37 3.93
C SER A 217 4.90 18.92 4.63
N SER A 218 4.96 17.88 5.45
CA SER A 218 3.81 17.28 6.12
C SER A 218 2.89 18.22 6.94
N PRO A 219 3.34 19.37 7.49
CA PRO A 219 2.43 20.26 8.22
C PRO A 219 1.27 20.80 7.41
N LEU A 220 1.48 21.10 6.12
CA LEU A 220 0.44 21.66 5.24
C LEU A 220 -0.61 20.62 4.86
N GLU A 221 -0.16 19.42 4.49
CA GLU A 221 -1.04 18.32 4.13
C GLU A 221 -1.87 17.84 5.33
N LEU A 222 -1.27 17.80 6.53
CA LEU A 222 -1.99 17.46 7.74
C LEU A 222 -3.01 18.52 8.13
N GLN A 223 -2.67 19.80 7.98
CA GLN A 223 -3.58 20.92 8.22
C GLN A 223 -4.77 20.92 7.25
N ALA A 224 -4.55 20.51 6.01
CA ALA A 224 -5.59 20.40 5.01
C ALA A 224 -6.47 19.16 5.17
N THR A 225 -5.92 18.06 5.72
CA THR A 225 -6.61 16.77 5.82
C THR A 225 -7.39 16.59 7.12
N ILE A 226 -6.81 16.99 8.26
CA ILE A 226 -7.41 16.79 9.59
C ILE A 226 -8.81 17.41 9.73
N PRO A 227 -9.08 18.64 9.24
CA PRO A 227 -10.40 19.27 9.36
C PRO A 227 -11.52 18.56 8.62
N ASP A 228 -11.20 17.99 7.45
CA ASP A 228 -12.21 17.46 6.52
C ASP A 228 -12.69 16.06 6.91
N TYR A 229 -11.85 15.31 7.62
CA TYR A 229 -12.13 13.91 7.97
C TYR A 229 -12.11 13.71 9.47
N GLN A 230 -13.28 13.46 10.05
CA GLN A 230 -13.42 13.08 11.47
C GLN A 230 -12.97 11.62 11.65
N ILE A 231 -11.67 11.38 11.51
CA ILE A 231 -11.01 10.09 11.65
C ILE A 231 -9.94 10.22 12.74
N PRO A 232 -9.79 9.25 13.65
CA PRO A 232 -8.76 9.32 14.69
C PRO A 232 -7.37 9.49 14.07
N PHE A 233 -6.66 10.48 14.56
CA PHE A 233 -5.33 10.85 14.10
C PHE A 233 -4.36 10.77 15.28
N VAL A 234 -3.34 9.91 15.16
CA VAL A 234 -2.36 9.65 16.21
C VAL A 234 -0.99 10.13 15.75
N PRO A 235 -0.52 11.30 16.25
CA PRO A 235 0.83 11.75 15.98
C PRO A 235 1.85 10.92 16.76
N ILE A 236 2.96 10.54 16.12
CA ILE A 236 4.12 9.95 16.78
C ILE A 236 5.34 10.83 16.54
N ILE A 237 6.22 10.94 17.53
CA ILE A 237 7.42 11.78 17.46
C ILE A 237 8.59 11.12 18.17
N GLN A 238 9.78 11.23 17.60
CA GLN A 238 10.99 10.78 18.26
C GLN A 238 11.36 11.72 19.43
N GLU A 239 11.79 11.16 20.54
CA GLU A 239 12.20 11.91 21.72
C GLU A 239 13.35 12.88 21.38
N GLY A 240 13.28 14.10 21.93
CA GLY A 240 14.22 15.17 21.61
C GLY A 240 13.81 16.05 20.43
N GLU A 241 12.91 15.60 19.59
CA GLU A 241 12.34 16.39 18.49
C GLU A 241 11.15 17.23 18.96
N LYS A 242 10.91 18.35 18.28
CA LYS A 242 9.77 19.23 18.59
C LYS A 242 8.70 19.09 17.52
N PRO A 243 7.41 18.94 17.94
CA PRO A 243 6.32 18.99 16.97
C PRO A 243 6.28 20.36 16.30
N PHE A 244 5.81 20.39 15.05
CA PHE A 244 5.59 21.67 14.37
C PHE A 244 4.55 22.54 15.10
N SER A 245 4.70 23.86 15.01
CA SER A 245 3.96 24.84 15.85
C SER A 245 2.42 24.71 15.76
N MET A 246 1.90 24.27 14.61
CA MET A 246 0.45 24.09 14.40
C MET A 246 -0.12 22.82 15.02
N MET A 247 0.72 21.84 15.42
CA MET A 247 0.22 20.55 15.95
C MET A 247 -0.60 20.73 17.22
N ALA A 248 -0.16 21.58 18.14
CA ALA A 248 -0.88 21.90 19.37
C ALA A 248 -2.26 22.53 19.07
N ASN A 249 -2.34 23.39 18.06
CA ASN A 249 -3.61 23.98 17.62
C ASN A 249 -4.55 22.92 17.03
N LEU A 250 -4.03 21.98 16.24
CA LEU A 250 -4.83 20.89 15.69
C LEU A 250 -5.40 19.98 16.78
N GLN A 251 -4.59 19.62 17.78
CA GLN A 251 -5.01 18.82 18.94
C GLN A 251 -6.08 19.54 19.78
N THR A 252 -5.94 20.84 19.98
CA THR A 252 -6.92 21.62 20.74
C THR A 252 -8.24 21.80 19.99
N LYS A 253 -8.17 21.99 18.69
CA LYS A 253 -9.33 22.32 17.85
C LYS A 253 -10.14 21.09 17.44
N TYR A 254 -9.48 19.96 17.24
CA TYR A 254 -10.11 18.75 16.71
C TYR A 254 -9.97 17.59 17.67
N ASN A 255 -11.07 17.19 18.29
CA ASN A 255 -11.12 16.14 19.31
C ASN A 255 -10.83 14.73 18.80
N TRP A 256 -10.66 14.55 17.49
CA TRP A 256 -10.21 13.31 16.87
C TRP A 256 -8.70 13.25 16.65
N VAL A 257 -7.96 14.32 16.94
CA VAL A 257 -6.50 14.31 17.00
C VAL A 257 -6.11 13.92 18.43
N LEU A 258 -5.53 12.72 18.55
CA LEU A 258 -5.13 12.15 19.84
C LEU A 258 -3.82 12.76 20.34
N ASP A 259 -3.45 12.43 21.56
CA ASP A 259 -2.19 12.89 22.16
C ASP A 259 -0.99 12.36 21.35
N THR A 260 0.05 13.19 21.26
CA THR A 260 1.29 12.82 20.59
C THR A 260 2.04 11.77 21.39
N ILE A 261 2.38 10.67 20.78
CA ILE A 261 3.15 9.58 21.38
C ILE A 261 4.63 9.81 21.10
N SER A 262 5.40 10.12 22.16
CA SER A 262 6.86 10.22 22.09
C SER A 262 7.50 8.86 22.27
N TYR A 263 8.58 8.57 21.54
CA TYR A 263 9.35 7.34 21.64
C TYR A 263 10.85 7.60 21.43
N ASP A 264 11.66 6.88 22.17
CA ASP A 264 13.14 6.93 22.13
C ASP A 264 13.74 5.85 21.20
N SER A 265 13.02 4.75 21.02
CA SER A 265 13.47 3.59 20.27
C SER A 265 12.31 2.85 19.58
N ILE A 266 12.63 2.02 18.60
CA ILE A 266 11.66 1.11 17.96
C ILE A 266 10.93 0.28 19.03
N LYS A 267 11.66 -0.23 20.02
CA LYS A 267 11.11 -1.09 21.06
C LYS A 267 10.06 -0.36 21.89
N THR A 268 10.29 0.90 22.29
CA THR A 268 9.33 1.71 23.04
C THR A 268 8.10 2.03 22.23
N LEU A 269 8.26 2.37 20.94
CA LEU A 269 7.15 2.59 20.02
C LEU A 269 6.28 1.33 19.87
N ILE A 270 6.89 0.17 19.65
CA ILE A 270 6.16 -1.10 19.47
C ILE A 270 5.45 -1.51 20.77
N ASN A 271 6.05 -1.30 21.93
CA ASN A 271 5.38 -1.55 23.20
C ASN A 271 4.19 -0.61 23.45
N ALA A 272 4.28 0.64 23.01
CA ALA A 272 3.22 1.63 23.07
C ALA A 272 2.12 1.42 22.02
N LEU A 273 2.39 0.67 20.95
CA LEU A 273 1.52 0.58 19.77
C LEU A 273 0.10 0.15 20.14
N LYS A 274 -0.08 -0.93 20.87
CA LYS A 274 -1.42 -1.39 21.24
C LYS A 274 -2.06 -0.47 22.29
N PRO A 275 -1.47 -0.26 23.48
CA PRO A 275 -2.14 0.47 24.58
C PRO A 275 -2.29 1.98 24.34
N ALA A 276 -1.36 2.62 23.61
CA ALA A 276 -1.35 4.07 23.45
C ALA A 276 -1.75 4.55 22.05
N ILE A 277 -1.74 3.69 21.03
CA ILE A 277 -2.06 4.05 19.65
C ILE A 277 -3.35 3.33 19.19
N ILE A 278 -3.33 2.00 19.11
CA ILE A 278 -4.44 1.23 18.51
C ILE A 278 -5.72 1.34 19.36
N ASP A 279 -5.65 0.97 20.64
CA ASP A 279 -6.84 0.93 21.49
C ASP A 279 -7.49 2.32 21.66
N PRO A 280 -6.74 3.43 21.90
CA PRO A 280 -7.31 4.77 21.91
C PRO A 280 -7.90 5.22 20.58
N ALA A 281 -7.24 4.89 19.45
CA ALA A 281 -7.74 5.24 18.12
C ALA A 281 -9.04 4.51 17.81
N ILE A 282 -9.13 3.22 18.11
CA ILE A 282 -10.36 2.42 17.94
C ILE A 282 -11.49 2.99 18.81
N LYS A 283 -11.20 3.30 20.07
CA LYS A 283 -12.17 3.91 20.97
C LYS A 283 -12.70 5.23 20.39
N LYS A 284 -11.79 6.10 19.94
CA LYS A 284 -12.16 7.39 19.33
C LYS A 284 -12.97 7.22 18.06
N HIS A 285 -12.62 6.27 17.20
CA HIS A 285 -13.39 5.97 15.99
C HIS A 285 -14.84 5.58 16.32
N ASN A 286 -15.03 4.74 17.33
CA ASN A 286 -16.36 4.32 17.75
C ASN A 286 -17.17 5.49 18.35
N GLU A 287 -16.54 6.38 19.13
CA GLU A 287 -17.17 7.60 19.63
C GLU A 287 -17.65 8.51 18.48
N LEU A 288 -16.80 8.74 17.47
CA LEU A 288 -17.12 9.57 16.31
C LEU A 288 -18.25 8.96 15.46
N LYS A 289 -18.29 7.64 15.35
CA LYS A 289 -19.34 6.91 14.65
C LYS A 289 -20.72 7.11 15.29
N VAL A 290 -20.77 7.10 16.63
CA VAL A 290 -22.01 7.35 17.39
C VAL A 290 -22.47 8.80 17.17
N ILE A 291 -21.55 9.77 17.22
CA ILE A 291 -21.86 11.19 17.01
C ILE A 291 -22.44 11.41 15.59
N LYS A 292 -21.79 10.82 14.56
CA LYS A 292 -22.28 10.92 13.17
C LYS A 292 -23.69 10.31 13.00
N ALA A 293 -23.98 9.22 13.70
CA ALA A 293 -25.29 8.55 13.63
C ALA A 293 -26.40 9.36 14.36
N SER A 294 -26.04 10.17 15.35
CA SER A 294 -26.96 10.99 16.15
C SER A 294 -27.21 12.39 15.58
N THR A 295 -26.44 12.81 14.58
CA THR A 295 -26.62 14.12 13.92
C THR A 295 -27.69 13.98 12.85
N PRO A 296 -28.83 14.72 12.90
CA PRO A 296 -29.85 14.67 11.86
C PRO A 296 -29.24 15.08 10.52
N LYS A 297 -29.47 14.29 9.48
CA LYS A 297 -29.18 14.73 8.10
C LYS A 297 -30.15 15.85 7.77
N ILE A 298 -29.64 17.07 7.60
CA ILE A 298 -30.38 18.24 7.10
C ILE A 298 -30.60 18.07 5.59
#